data_72ec433805c58cf44708a1b0ca0f55ca
#
_entry.id   72ec433805c58cf44708a1b0ca0f55ca
#
_cell.length_a   1.000
_cell.length_b   1.000
_cell.length_c   1.000
_cell.angle_alpha   90.00
_cell.angle_beta   90.00
_cell.angle_gamma   90.00
#
_symmetry.space_group_name_H-M   'P 1'
#
loop_
_entity.id
_entity.type
_entity.pdbx_description
1 polymer ?
#
loop_
_entity_poly.entity_id
_entity_poly.type
_entity_poly.pdbx_seq_one_letter_code
_entity_poly.pdbx_strand_id
1 'polypeptide(L)'
;MGQGAFGDRSKDQWRKRRLKDQSVLEPEAGQVTLSVATDLSALIMAEKNIVYFDLETQKSADDVGGWDKIRDMRLSVGVTYSTKREGYMVYPEEKVDDLIEELMKADLIVGFNNLRFDNEVLAGYTPYDFSMIPTLDMLVYLREKLKHRLSLDAIAEASLGVQKTSEGLQAVEWYREGKLFEIAEYCCFDVKITKMVHEYGVKYKQLFYKNRFGADQMVPVEW
;
A
#
# COMPACT_ATOMS: atom_id res chain seq x y z
N MET A 1 -18.13 12.67 -43.14
CA MET A 1 -16.81 12.06 -43.39
C MET A 1 -15.79 12.89 -42.63
N GLY A 2 -15.01 12.23 -41.72
CA GLY A 2 -13.96 12.91 -40.95
C GLY A 2 -13.80 12.21 -39.59
N GLN A 3 -13.27 10.99 -39.61
CA GLN A 3 -12.82 10.30 -38.37
C GLN A 3 -11.48 10.92 -37.96
N GLY A 4 -11.44 11.60 -36.82
CA GLY A 4 -10.22 12.08 -36.17
C GLY A 4 -9.74 11.03 -35.16
N ALA A 5 -8.66 10.34 -35.50
CA ALA A 5 -7.97 9.41 -34.63
C ALA A 5 -7.33 10.15 -33.45
N PHE A 6 -7.82 9.92 -32.23
CA PHE A 6 -7.13 10.29 -30.99
C PHE A 6 -6.01 9.29 -30.74
N GLY A 7 -4.81 9.63 -31.22
CA GLY A 7 -3.60 8.87 -30.91
C GLY A 7 -3.22 8.99 -29.45
N ASP A 8 -3.04 7.85 -28.83
CA ASP A 8 -2.63 7.60 -27.45
C ASP A 8 -1.22 8.16 -27.17
N ARG A 9 -1.15 9.46 -26.80
CA ARG A 9 0.11 10.15 -26.47
C ARG A 9 0.70 9.76 -25.11
N SER A 10 -0.08 9.07 -24.29
CA SER A 10 0.35 8.70 -22.93
C SER A 10 1.36 7.53 -22.93
N LYS A 11 1.16 6.56 -23.82
CA LYS A 11 2.05 5.38 -23.93
C LYS A 11 3.42 5.71 -24.51
N ASP A 12 3.49 6.72 -25.40
CA ASP A 12 4.76 7.15 -26.01
C ASP A 12 5.65 7.93 -25.04
N GLN A 13 5.06 8.68 -24.10
CA GLN A 13 5.82 9.39 -23.07
C GLN A 13 6.43 8.43 -22.05
N TRP A 14 5.75 7.33 -21.74
CA TRP A 14 6.26 6.26 -20.87
C TRP A 14 7.45 5.51 -21.49
N ARG A 15 7.37 5.20 -22.77
CA ARG A 15 8.48 4.56 -23.50
C ARG A 15 9.72 5.45 -23.58
N LYS A 16 9.56 6.74 -23.80
CA LYS A 16 10.68 7.70 -23.91
C LYS A 16 11.39 7.95 -22.58
N ARG A 17 10.69 7.91 -21.42
CA ARG A 17 11.32 7.98 -20.10
C ARG A 17 12.10 6.71 -19.77
N ARG A 18 11.58 5.54 -20.09
CA ARG A 18 12.26 4.25 -19.85
C ARG A 18 13.55 4.10 -20.66
N LEU A 19 13.62 4.69 -21.87
CA LEU A 19 14.80 4.64 -22.73
C LEU A 19 15.89 5.67 -22.35
N LYS A 20 15.54 6.75 -21.61
CA LYS A 20 16.54 7.69 -21.12
C LYS A 20 17.29 7.20 -19.87
N ASP A 21 16.70 6.32 -19.11
CA ASP A 21 17.31 5.79 -17.87
C ASP A 21 18.25 4.59 -18.12
N GLN A 22 18.30 4.08 -19.35
CA GLN A 22 19.21 2.97 -19.73
C GLN A 22 20.55 3.43 -20.31
N SER A 23 20.83 4.73 -20.40
CA SER A 23 22.07 5.24 -21.00
C SER A 23 23.03 5.84 -19.97
N VAL A 24 23.14 5.28 -18.77
CA VAL A 24 24.15 5.73 -17.81
C VAL A 24 24.90 4.53 -17.24
N LEU A 25 26.17 4.44 -17.73
CA LEU A 25 27.34 3.82 -17.12
C LEU A 25 27.54 2.31 -17.30
N GLU A 26 28.33 1.99 -18.30
CA GLU A 26 29.27 0.88 -18.14
C GLU A 26 30.30 1.28 -17.04
N PRO A 27 30.57 0.45 -16.03
CA PRO A 27 31.56 0.78 -15.04
C PRO A 27 32.96 0.52 -15.60
N GLU A 28 33.78 1.57 -15.65
CA GLU A 28 35.24 1.40 -15.74
C GLU A 28 35.73 0.50 -14.60
N ALA A 29 36.64 -0.42 -14.91
CA ALA A 29 37.26 -1.35 -13.98
C ALA A 29 38.09 -0.59 -12.94
N GLY A 30 37.48 -0.22 -11.82
CA GLY A 30 38.09 0.43 -10.66
C GLY A 30 37.34 0.03 -9.40
N GLN A 31 37.94 -0.87 -8.64
CA GLN A 31 37.68 -1.26 -7.25
C GLN A 31 36.27 -1.00 -6.71
N VAL A 32 35.40 -2.01 -6.81
CA VAL A 32 34.14 -2.10 -6.08
C VAL A 32 34.46 -2.46 -4.62
N THR A 33 34.66 -1.47 -3.77
CA THR A 33 34.46 -1.66 -2.33
C THR A 33 32.96 -1.66 -2.06
N LEU A 34 32.31 -2.80 -2.26
CA LEU A 34 30.95 -3.04 -1.77
C LEU A 34 31.01 -2.91 -0.24
N SER A 35 30.28 -1.93 0.31
CA SER A 35 30.10 -1.78 1.74
C SER A 35 29.35 -3.03 2.25
N VAL A 36 30.05 -3.90 2.97
CA VAL A 36 29.54 -5.14 3.59
C VAL A 36 28.30 -4.85 4.46
N ALA A 37 28.15 -3.63 4.97
CA ALA A 37 27.01 -3.19 5.77
C ALA A 37 25.72 -3.07 4.96
N THR A 38 25.79 -2.64 3.69
CA THR A 38 24.62 -2.51 2.82
C THR A 38 24.11 -3.88 2.38
N ASP A 39 25.01 -4.82 2.19
CA ASP A 39 24.70 -6.19 1.79
C ASP A 39 24.05 -6.99 2.95
N LEU A 40 24.53 -6.79 4.18
CA LEU A 40 23.97 -7.47 5.35
C LEU A 40 22.55 -6.97 5.70
N SER A 41 22.27 -5.69 5.55
CA SER A 41 20.94 -5.12 5.77
C SER A 41 19.94 -5.64 4.73
N ALA A 42 20.35 -5.72 3.46
CA ALA A 42 19.54 -6.29 2.38
C ALA A 42 19.29 -7.80 2.58
N LEU A 43 20.31 -8.53 3.05
CA LEU A 43 20.21 -9.96 3.36
C LEU A 43 19.26 -10.23 4.55
N ILE A 44 19.35 -9.44 5.62
CA ILE A 44 18.47 -9.54 6.79
C ILE A 44 17.02 -9.20 6.43
N MET A 45 16.80 -8.22 5.54
CA MET A 45 15.45 -7.90 5.06
C MET A 45 14.89 -8.95 4.10
N ALA A 46 15.75 -9.65 3.35
CA ALA A 46 15.33 -10.76 2.49
C ALA A 46 14.85 -12.01 3.26
N GLU A 47 15.24 -12.16 4.54
CA GLU A 47 14.78 -13.26 5.40
C GLU A 47 13.48 -12.95 6.15
N LYS A 48 13.10 -11.65 6.30
CA LYS A 48 11.89 -11.24 7.02
C LYS A 48 10.64 -11.42 6.16
N ASN A 49 9.61 -12.01 6.77
CA ASN A 49 8.27 -12.03 6.19
C ASN A 49 7.58 -10.67 6.42
N ILE A 50 7.70 -9.76 5.46
CA ILE A 50 6.94 -8.52 5.45
C ILE A 50 5.59 -8.80 4.79
N VAL A 51 4.52 -8.52 5.52
CA VAL A 51 3.15 -8.65 5.00
C VAL A 51 2.57 -7.25 4.80
N TYR A 52 2.31 -6.91 3.54
CA TYR A 52 1.55 -5.73 3.17
C TYR A 52 0.07 -6.10 3.20
N PHE A 53 -0.75 -5.27 3.82
CA PHE A 53 -2.11 -5.62 4.15
C PHE A 53 -3.04 -4.42 4.01
N ASP A 54 -4.22 -4.69 3.48
CA ASP A 54 -5.35 -3.78 3.38
C ASP A 54 -6.65 -4.59 3.35
N LEU A 55 -7.78 -3.99 3.75
CA LEU A 55 -9.10 -4.61 3.69
C LEU A 55 -10.21 -3.63 3.32
N GLU A 56 -11.29 -4.20 2.79
CA GLU A 56 -12.54 -3.51 2.52
C GLU A 56 -13.67 -4.02 3.42
N THR A 57 -14.67 -3.19 3.67
CA THR A 57 -15.76 -3.50 4.59
C THR A 57 -17.10 -3.69 3.89
N GLN A 58 -17.98 -4.48 4.52
CA GLN A 58 -19.36 -4.68 4.06
C GLN A 58 -20.25 -3.45 4.28
N LYS A 59 -19.91 -2.65 5.33
CA LYS A 59 -20.72 -1.52 5.80
C LYS A 59 -19.85 -0.29 5.96
N SER A 60 -20.45 0.88 5.73
CA SER A 60 -19.84 2.16 6.00
C SER A 60 -19.97 2.57 7.48
N ALA A 61 -19.30 3.65 7.89
CA ALA A 61 -19.48 4.22 9.21
C ALA A 61 -20.93 4.66 9.48
N ASP A 62 -21.61 5.16 8.46
CA ASP A 62 -23.02 5.59 8.57
C ASP A 62 -23.95 4.39 8.78
N ASP A 63 -23.70 3.24 8.14
CA ASP A 63 -24.49 2.02 8.31
C ASP A 63 -24.43 1.44 9.72
N VAL A 64 -23.30 1.63 10.44
CA VAL A 64 -23.11 1.12 11.80
C VAL A 64 -23.37 2.18 12.87
N GLY A 65 -23.59 3.42 12.48
CA GLY A 65 -23.90 4.54 13.37
C GLY A 65 -22.69 5.28 13.92
N GLY A 66 -21.55 5.21 13.25
CA GLY A 66 -20.38 6.04 13.54
C GLY A 66 -19.03 5.31 13.51
N TRP A 67 -17.96 6.11 13.50
CA TRP A 67 -16.57 5.63 13.46
C TRP A 67 -16.07 4.99 14.77
N ASP A 68 -16.87 5.01 15.83
CA ASP A 68 -16.63 4.30 17.07
C ASP A 68 -17.06 2.82 17.02
N LYS A 69 -17.72 2.43 15.91
CA LYS A 69 -18.23 1.08 15.67
C LYS A 69 -17.56 0.36 14.49
N ILE A 70 -16.28 0.60 14.29
CA ILE A 70 -15.50 0.00 13.18
C ILE A 70 -15.61 -1.53 13.18
N ARG A 71 -15.65 -2.18 14.35
CA ARG A 71 -15.79 -3.64 14.49
C ARG A 71 -17.08 -4.20 13.89
N ASP A 72 -18.13 -3.38 13.81
CA ASP A 72 -19.44 -3.76 13.26
C ASP A 72 -19.51 -3.60 11.74
N MET A 73 -18.49 -2.98 11.12
CA MET A 73 -18.46 -2.77 9.66
C MET A 73 -18.27 -4.07 8.89
N ARG A 74 -17.66 -5.08 9.48
CA ARG A 74 -17.41 -6.43 8.95
C ARG A 74 -16.52 -6.43 7.71
N LEU A 75 -15.69 -7.45 7.61
CA LEU A 75 -14.83 -7.69 6.44
C LEU A 75 -15.65 -8.06 5.21
N SER A 76 -15.47 -7.39 4.07
CA SER A 76 -15.91 -7.89 2.77
C SER A 76 -14.80 -8.69 2.08
N VAL A 77 -13.64 -8.09 1.93
CA VAL A 77 -12.43 -8.72 1.35
C VAL A 77 -11.20 -8.14 2.06
N GLY A 78 -10.28 -9.00 2.47
CA GLY A 78 -8.93 -8.63 2.86
C GLY A 78 -7.91 -9.12 1.83
N VAL A 79 -6.84 -8.38 1.64
CA VAL A 79 -5.75 -8.76 0.74
C VAL A 79 -4.42 -8.60 1.45
N THR A 80 -3.55 -9.57 1.27
CA THR A 80 -2.15 -9.51 1.68
C THR A 80 -1.22 -9.70 0.50
N TYR A 81 -0.02 -9.10 0.58
CA TYR A 81 1.15 -9.53 -0.16
C TYR A 81 2.23 -9.91 0.85
N SER A 82 2.74 -11.13 0.79
CA SER A 82 3.83 -11.60 1.66
C SER A 82 5.12 -11.69 0.87
N THR A 83 6.21 -11.11 1.40
CA THR A 83 7.54 -11.23 0.80
C THR A 83 8.06 -12.65 0.81
N LYS A 84 7.70 -13.44 1.83
CA LYS A 84 8.08 -14.86 1.91
C LYS A 84 7.36 -15.72 0.89
N ARG A 85 6.09 -15.42 0.58
CA ARG A 85 5.31 -16.11 -0.45
C ARG A 85 5.60 -15.56 -1.85
N GLU A 86 6.11 -14.33 -1.95
CA GLU A 86 6.28 -13.56 -3.20
C GLU A 86 4.98 -13.41 -3.98
N GLY A 87 3.85 -13.26 -3.28
CA GLY A 87 2.53 -13.23 -3.92
C GLY A 87 1.41 -12.66 -3.07
N TYR A 88 0.32 -12.35 -3.77
CA TYR A 88 -0.91 -11.90 -3.16
C TYR A 88 -1.78 -13.07 -2.71
N MET A 89 -2.58 -12.82 -1.67
CA MET A 89 -3.66 -13.69 -1.24
C MET A 89 -4.90 -12.83 -0.98
N VAL A 90 -6.06 -13.33 -1.39
CA VAL A 90 -7.37 -12.69 -1.21
C VAL A 90 -8.17 -13.50 -0.22
N TYR A 91 -8.75 -12.82 0.77
CA TYR A 91 -9.52 -13.41 1.86
C TYR A 91 -10.93 -12.79 1.87
N PRO A 92 -11.96 -13.47 1.36
CA PRO A 92 -13.33 -13.09 1.65
C PRO A 92 -13.65 -13.34 3.14
N GLU A 93 -14.79 -12.85 3.62
CA GLU A 93 -15.14 -12.89 5.05
C GLU A 93 -15.04 -14.30 5.67
N GLU A 94 -15.48 -15.34 4.94
CA GLU A 94 -15.39 -16.73 5.40
C GLU A 94 -13.98 -17.27 5.59
N LYS A 95 -12.97 -16.51 5.14
CA LYS A 95 -11.54 -16.78 5.27
C LYS A 95 -10.83 -15.82 6.24
N VAL A 96 -11.59 -15.11 7.07
CA VAL A 96 -11.01 -14.12 8.01
C VAL A 96 -10.03 -14.76 8.98
N ASP A 97 -10.26 -16.00 9.43
CA ASP A 97 -9.34 -16.69 10.33
C ASP A 97 -8.01 -17.00 9.65
N ASP A 98 -8.02 -17.37 8.37
CA ASP A 98 -6.81 -17.61 7.58
C ASP A 98 -6.02 -16.29 7.40
N LEU A 99 -6.71 -15.16 7.19
CA LEU A 99 -6.10 -13.82 7.14
C LEU A 99 -5.42 -13.47 8.46
N ILE A 100 -6.13 -13.63 9.57
CA ILE A 100 -5.60 -13.36 10.93
C ILE A 100 -4.36 -14.22 11.19
N GLU A 101 -4.41 -15.50 10.84
CA GLU A 101 -3.28 -16.41 11.00
C GLU A 101 -2.06 -15.99 10.17
N GLU A 102 -2.26 -15.48 8.94
CA GLU A 102 -1.17 -14.95 8.12
C GLU A 102 -0.54 -13.70 8.76
N LEU A 103 -1.36 -12.77 9.24
CA LEU A 103 -0.87 -11.56 9.90
C LEU A 103 -0.07 -11.90 11.18
N MET A 104 -0.52 -12.89 11.96
CA MET A 104 0.19 -13.35 13.17
C MET A 104 1.57 -13.96 12.87
N LYS A 105 1.81 -14.43 11.65
CA LYS A 105 3.09 -15.02 11.19
C LYS A 105 4.02 -14.00 10.54
N ALA A 106 3.61 -12.73 10.44
CA ALA A 106 4.43 -11.67 9.88
C ALA A 106 5.53 -11.23 10.85
N ASP A 107 6.74 -11.00 10.34
CA ASP A 107 7.81 -10.32 11.08
C ASP A 107 7.61 -8.80 11.10
N LEU A 108 6.90 -8.28 10.11
CA LEU A 108 6.48 -6.89 9.99
C LEU A 108 5.20 -6.81 9.16
N ILE A 109 4.19 -6.13 9.68
CA ILE A 109 3.03 -5.71 8.90
C ILE A 109 3.29 -4.28 8.39
N VAL A 110 3.02 -4.04 7.11
CA VAL A 110 3.05 -2.70 6.52
C VAL A 110 1.69 -2.38 5.94
N GLY A 111 1.13 -1.26 6.38
CA GLY A 111 -0.19 -0.81 5.92
C GLY A 111 -0.30 0.73 5.90
N PHE A 112 -1.49 1.20 5.58
CA PHE A 112 -1.82 2.61 5.56
C PHE A 112 -3.12 2.89 6.31
N ASN A 113 -3.05 3.38 7.53
CA ASN A 113 -4.15 3.56 8.48
C ASN A 113 -4.64 2.25 9.14
N ASN A 114 -3.89 1.17 9.00
CA ASN A 114 -4.27 -0.16 9.46
C ASN A 114 -4.36 -0.27 10.99
N LEU A 115 -3.55 0.47 11.76
CA LEU A 115 -3.64 0.47 13.22
C LEU A 115 -4.98 0.98 13.75
N ARG A 116 -5.57 1.94 13.06
CA ARG A 116 -6.83 2.55 13.49
C ARG A 116 -8.06 1.90 12.84
N PHE A 117 -7.93 1.37 11.64
CA PHE A 117 -9.07 0.91 10.86
C PHE A 117 -9.07 -0.60 10.68
N ASP A 118 -8.15 -1.14 9.91
CA ASP A 118 -8.14 -2.55 9.52
C ASP A 118 -8.05 -3.49 10.74
N ASN A 119 -7.17 -3.17 11.69
CA ASN A 119 -7.04 -3.93 12.93
C ASN A 119 -8.33 -3.89 13.78
N GLU A 120 -9.03 -2.75 13.79
CA GLU A 120 -10.31 -2.64 14.49
C GLU A 120 -11.43 -3.43 13.80
N VAL A 121 -11.45 -3.51 12.45
CA VAL A 121 -12.36 -4.41 11.74
C VAL A 121 -12.10 -5.85 12.14
N LEU A 122 -10.83 -6.29 12.12
CA LEU A 122 -10.44 -7.65 12.49
C LEU A 122 -10.70 -7.96 13.97
N ALA A 123 -10.60 -6.98 14.86
CA ALA A 123 -10.96 -7.14 16.27
C ALA A 123 -12.46 -7.45 16.49
N GLY A 124 -13.31 -7.32 15.46
CA GLY A 124 -14.68 -7.82 15.47
C GLY A 124 -14.80 -9.34 15.30
N TYR A 125 -13.71 -10.04 14.92
CA TYR A 125 -13.67 -11.48 14.68
C TYR A 125 -12.82 -12.25 15.69
N THR A 126 -11.88 -11.60 16.34
CA THR A 126 -10.94 -12.23 17.25
C THR A 126 -10.63 -11.36 18.48
N PRO A 127 -10.41 -11.93 19.65
CA PRO A 127 -9.87 -11.20 20.80
C PRO A 127 -8.36 -10.97 20.71
N TYR A 128 -7.69 -11.39 19.64
CA TYR A 128 -6.25 -11.22 19.48
C TYR A 128 -5.86 -9.72 19.42
N ASP A 129 -4.80 -9.38 20.15
CA ASP A 129 -4.28 -8.00 20.15
C ASP A 129 -3.20 -7.83 19.09
N PHE A 130 -3.56 -7.23 17.97
CA PHE A 130 -2.65 -6.96 16.85
C PHE A 130 -1.50 -6.01 17.20
N SER A 131 -1.55 -5.30 18.33
CA SER A 131 -0.43 -4.45 18.79
C SER A 131 0.83 -5.27 19.14
N MET A 132 0.68 -6.58 19.33
CA MET A 132 1.80 -7.50 19.56
C MET A 132 2.63 -7.80 18.30
N ILE A 133 2.14 -7.46 17.12
CA ILE A 133 2.86 -7.67 15.86
C ILE A 133 3.55 -6.36 15.45
N PRO A 134 4.87 -6.38 15.15
CA PRO A 134 5.55 -5.22 14.63
C PRO A 134 4.81 -4.68 13.40
N THR A 135 4.38 -3.43 13.47
CA THR A 135 3.56 -2.81 12.42
C THR A 135 4.10 -1.43 12.04
N LEU A 136 4.31 -1.21 10.76
CA LEU A 136 4.53 0.10 10.16
C LEU A 136 3.21 0.59 9.54
N ASP A 137 2.51 1.47 10.25
CA ASP A 137 1.41 2.25 9.67
C ASP A 137 1.99 3.53 9.06
N MET A 138 2.10 3.56 7.74
CA MET A 138 2.71 4.70 7.04
C MET A 138 1.92 6.00 7.23
N LEU A 139 0.58 5.93 7.40
CA LEU A 139 -0.21 7.13 7.68
C LEU A 139 0.14 7.71 9.07
N VAL A 140 0.23 6.87 10.09
CA VAL A 140 0.59 7.30 11.45
C VAL A 140 1.98 7.92 11.46
N TYR A 141 2.95 7.23 10.86
CA TYR A 141 4.33 7.72 10.75
C TYR A 141 4.41 9.10 10.08
N LEU A 142 3.78 9.25 8.92
CA LEU A 142 3.80 10.51 8.16
C LEU A 142 3.04 11.62 8.87
N ARG A 143 1.90 11.32 9.51
CA ARG A 143 1.14 12.29 10.31
C ARG A 143 1.94 12.81 11.50
N GLU A 144 2.73 11.97 12.14
CA GLU A 144 3.60 12.39 13.25
C GLU A 144 4.71 13.34 12.78
N LYS A 145 5.29 13.09 11.60
CA LYS A 145 6.31 13.97 11.02
C LYS A 145 5.74 15.28 10.48
N LEU A 146 4.64 15.22 9.76
CA LEU A 146 4.10 16.37 9.01
C LEU A 146 3.06 17.18 9.80
N LYS A 147 2.50 16.64 10.90
CA LYS A 147 1.42 17.21 11.71
C LYS A 147 0.09 17.41 10.95
N HIS A 148 -0.04 16.79 9.79
CA HIS A 148 -1.30 16.71 9.04
C HIS A 148 -1.40 15.35 8.35
N ARG A 149 -2.63 15.00 7.91
CA ARG A 149 -2.90 13.74 7.21
C ARG A 149 -2.64 13.90 5.72
N LEU A 150 -1.99 12.90 5.13
CA LEU A 150 -1.93 12.68 3.67
C LEU A 150 -2.73 11.43 3.31
N SER A 151 -3.24 11.35 2.10
CA SER A 151 -3.79 10.11 1.55
C SER A 151 -2.68 9.27 0.90
N LEU A 152 -2.91 7.96 0.83
CA LEU A 152 -2.02 7.05 0.10
C LEU A 152 -1.87 7.49 -1.37
N ASP A 153 -2.99 7.90 -2.00
CA ASP A 153 -3.03 8.35 -3.39
C ASP A 153 -2.15 9.59 -3.64
N ALA A 154 -2.22 10.57 -2.73
CA ALA A 154 -1.41 11.79 -2.87
C ALA A 154 0.09 11.49 -2.80
N ILE A 155 0.49 10.52 -1.97
CA ILE A 155 1.88 10.09 -1.85
C ILE A 155 2.28 9.25 -3.07
N ALA A 156 1.42 8.33 -3.51
CA ALA A 156 1.68 7.49 -4.67
C ALA A 156 1.77 8.31 -5.97
N GLU A 157 0.87 9.28 -6.15
CA GLU A 157 0.93 10.19 -7.31
C GLU A 157 2.24 10.98 -7.33
N ALA A 158 2.62 11.59 -6.22
CA ALA A 158 3.79 12.45 -6.16
C ALA A 158 5.11 11.67 -6.18
N SER A 159 5.18 10.50 -5.51
CA SER A 159 6.42 9.71 -5.41
C SER A 159 6.61 8.73 -6.55
N LEU A 160 5.52 8.13 -7.05
CA LEU A 160 5.56 7.04 -8.03
C LEU A 160 4.97 7.42 -9.39
N GLY A 161 4.23 8.54 -9.49
CA GLY A 161 3.48 8.93 -10.68
C GLY A 161 2.27 8.02 -10.96
N VAL A 162 1.75 7.35 -9.95
CA VAL A 162 0.61 6.43 -10.05
C VAL A 162 -0.65 7.13 -9.55
N GLN A 163 -1.72 7.11 -10.37
CA GLN A 163 -3.03 7.66 -9.99
C GLN A 163 -3.99 6.53 -9.63
N LYS A 164 -4.80 6.74 -8.60
CA LYS A 164 -5.89 5.86 -8.21
C LYS A 164 -7.07 5.98 -9.17
N THR A 165 -7.80 4.88 -9.35
CA THR A 165 -8.92 4.81 -10.28
C THR A 165 -10.30 4.80 -9.61
N SER A 166 -10.38 4.64 -8.28
CA SER A 166 -11.66 4.49 -7.55
C SER A 166 -11.55 4.98 -6.09
N GLU A 167 -12.70 5.22 -5.41
CA GLU A 167 -12.80 5.66 -4.02
C GLU A 167 -13.30 4.52 -3.10
N GLY A 168 -12.85 4.49 -1.83
CA GLY A 168 -13.17 3.43 -0.87
C GLY A 168 -14.67 3.23 -0.58
N LEU A 169 -15.51 4.28 -0.68
CA LEU A 169 -16.96 4.15 -0.54
C LEU A 169 -17.60 3.30 -1.63
N GLN A 170 -16.97 3.19 -2.79
CA GLN A 170 -17.42 2.33 -3.87
C GLN A 170 -17.37 0.84 -3.51
N ALA A 171 -16.42 0.42 -2.66
CA ALA A 171 -16.31 -0.98 -2.23
C ALA A 171 -17.55 -1.45 -1.45
N VAL A 172 -18.14 -0.59 -0.62
CA VAL A 172 -19.38 -0.90 0.11
C VAL A 172 -20.57 -1.07 -0.83
N GLU A 173 -20.66 -0.23 -1.87
CA GLU A 173 -21.69 -0.36 -2.89
C GLU A 173 -21.52 -1.66 -3.70
N TRP A 174 -20.31 -1.97 -4.12
CA TRP A 174 -20.00 -3.24 -4.79
C TRP A 174 -20.34 -4.45 -3.94
N TYR A 175 -20.10 -4.37 -2.61
CA TYR A 175 -20.51 -5.46 -1.72
C TYR A 175 -22.02 -5.68 -1.72
N ARG A 176 -22.82 -4.61 -1.65
CA ARG A 176 -24.30 -4.67 -1.74
C ARG A 176 -24.79 -5.23 -3.06
N GLU A 177 -24.02 -5.03 -4.13
CA GLU A 177 -24.29 -5.56 -5.47
C GLU A 177 -23.74 -6.98 -5.70
N GLY A 178 -23.02 -7.57 -4.72
CA GLY A 178 -22.39 -8.88 -4.84
C GLY A 178 -21.15 -8.92 -5.72
N LYS A 179 -20.53 -7.78 -5.98
CA LYS A 179 -19.34 -7.61 -6.85
C LYS A 179 -18.04 -7.84 -6.08
N LEU A 180 -17.86 -9.04 -5.51
CA LEU A 180 -16.67 -9.35 -4.70
C LEU A 180 -15.36 -9.34 -5.50
N PHE A 181 -15.41 -9.61 -6.80
CA PHE A 181 -14.23 -9.58 -7.65
C PHE A 181 -13.68 -8.16 -7.82
N GLU A 182 -14.56 -7.20 -8.04
CA GLU A 182 -14.21 -5.78 -8.17
C GLU A 182 -13.61 -5.24 -6.87
N ILE A 183 -14.15 -5.65 -5.71
CA ILE A 183 -13.61 -5.31 -4.40
C ILE A 183 -12.20 -5.91 -4.23
N ALA A 184 -12.02 -7.18 -4.59
CA ALA A 184 -10.74 -7.86 -4.51
C ALA A 184 -9.68 -7.20 -5.40
N GLU A 185 -10.03 -6.83 -6.63
CA GLU A 185 -9.14 -6.13 -7.56
C GLU A 185 -8.72 -4.76 -7.00
N TYR A 186 -9.68 -4.01 -6.46
CA TYR A 186 -9.44 -2.72 -5.83
C TYR A 186 -8.51 -2.83 -4.61
N CYS A 187 -8.81 -3.72 -3.67
CA CYS A 187 -8.00 -3.96 -2.48
C CYS A 187 -6.59 -4.48 -2.84
N CYS A 188 -6.45 -5.37 -3.85
CA CYS A 188 -5.15 -5.79 -4.39
C CYS A 188 -4.34 -4.59 -4.92
N PHE A 189 -5.00 -3.63 -5.56
CA PHE A 189 -4.33 -2.43 -6.04
C PHE A 189 -3.83 -1.57 -4.87
N ASP A 190 -4.63 -1.38 -3.81
CA ASP A 190 -4.22 -0.62 -2.63
C ASP A 190 -3.05 -1.29 -1.89
N VAL A 191 -3.05 -2.61 -1.72
CA VAL A 191 -1.90 -3.37 -1.19
C VAL A 191 -0.66 -3.19 -2.07
N LYS A 192 -0.81 -3.23 -3.40
CA LYS A 192 0.30 -3.00 -4.34
C LYS A 192 0.87 -1.59 -4.21
N ILE A 193 0.03 -0.57 -4.12
CA ILE A 193 0.48 0.82 -3.93
C ILE A 193 1.16 0.99 -2.58
N THR A 194 0.60 0.45 -1.52
CA THR A 194 1.20 0.44 -0.16
C THR A 194 2.61 -0.15 -0.20
N LYS A 195 2.78 -1.32 -0.85
CA LYS A 195 4.08 -1.96 -1.05
C LYS A 195 5.05 -1.07 -1.82
N MET A 196 4.62 -0.52 -2.95
CA MET A 196 5.47 0.32 -3.81
C MET A 196 5.93 1.60 -3.09
N VAL A 197 5.04 2.25 -2.32
CA VAL A 197 5.38 3.45 -1.52
C VAL A 197 6.38 3.09 -0.42
N HIS A 198 6.16 1.99 0.29
CA HIS A 198 7.10 1.51 1.31
C HIS A 198 8.48 1.23 0.71
N GLU A 199 8.56 0.44 -0.35
CA GLU A 199 9.82 0.09 -1.03
C GLU A 199 10.54 1.32 -1.59
N TYR A 200 9.79 2.30 -2.11
CA TYR A 200 10.34 3.58 -2.54
C TYR A 200 10.99 4.33 -1.35
N GLY A 201 10.28 4.40 -0.22
CA GLY A 201 10.80 4.99 1.01
C GLY A 201 12.04 4.26 1.55
N VAL A 202 12.05 2.92 1.54
CA VAL A 202 13.23 2.11 1.92
C VAL A 202 14.42 2.47 1.03
N LYS A 203 14.21 2.54 -0.28
CA LYS A 203 15.28 2.75 -1.27
C LYS A 203 15.82 4.18 -1.29
N TYR A 204 14.93 5.18 -1.25
CA TYR A 204 15.29 6.58 -1.47
C TYR A 204 15.32 7.42 -0.18
N LYS A 205 14.89 6.85 0.95
CA LYS A 205 14.81 7.50 2.27
C LYS A 205 13.98 8.79 2.28
N GLN A 206 13.07 8.91 1.34
CA GLN A 206 12.18 10.07 1.18
C GLN A 206 10.92 9.69 0.41
N LEU A 207 9.85 10.46 0.64
CA LEU A 207 8.62 10.45 -0.14
C LEU A 207 8.28 11.86 -0.60
N PHE A 208 7.45 11.97 -1.63
CA PHE A 208 6.96 13.24 -2.15
C PHE A 208 5.44 13.34 -1.98
N TYR A 209 4.95 14.57 -1.85
CA TYR A 209 3.54 14.90 -1.81
C TYR A 209 3.32 16.34 -2.27
N LYS A 210 2.08 16.71 -2.61
CA LYS A 210 1.72 18.10 -2.88
C LYS A 210 1.09 18.73 -1.66
N ASN A 211 1.53 19.92 -1.30
CA ASN A 211 0.88 20.69 -0.24
C ASN A 211 -0.48 21.26 -0.70
N ARG A 212 -1.21 21.89 0.22
CA ARG A 212 -2.52 22.51 -0.08
C ARG A 212 -2.52 23.57 -1.18
N PHE A 213 -1.36 24.05 -1.59
CA PHE A 213 -1.19 25.02 -2.68
C PHE A 213 -0.73 24.35 -3.98
N GLY A 214 -0.65 23.03 -4.04
CA GLY A 214 -0.20 22.26 -5.20
C GLY A 214 1.32 22.22 -5.41
N ALA A 215 2.11 22.79 -4.48
CA ALA A 215 3.56 22.77 -4.58
C ALA A 215 4.12 21.43 -4.08
N ASP A 216 5.09 20.88 -4.81
CA ASP A 216 5.78 19.65 -4.47
C ASP A 216 6.58 19.82 -3.18
N GLN A 217 6.44 18.85 -2.29
CA GLN A 217 7.13 18.76 -1.00
C GLN A 217 7.78 17.40 -0.89
N MET A 218 8.82 17.33 -0.07
CA MET A 218 9.51 16.10 0.26
C MET A 218 9.46 15.86 1.77
N VAL A 219 9.29 14.62 2.18
CA VAL A 219 9.39 14.18 3.57
C VAL A 219 10.42 13.07 3.68
N PRO A 220 11.45 13.18 4.55
CA PRO A 220 12.40 12.10 4.80
C PRO A 220 11.70 10.97 5.58
N VAL A 221 12.02 9.72 5.25
CA VAL A 221 11.52 8.52 5.93
C VAL A 221 12.67 7.61 6.35
N GLU A 222 12.49 6.90 7.47
CA GLU A 222 13.53 6.09 8.12
C GLU A 222 13.04 4.67 8.44
N TRP A 223 12.14 4.15 7.60
CA TRP A 223 11.78 2.74 7.66
C TRP A 223 12.65 1.89 6.74
#